data_69e5aafa30812df278726734d1fb8b9a
#
_entry.id   69e5aafa30812df278726734d1fb8b9a
#
_cell.length_a   1.000
_cell.length_b   1.000
_cell.length_c   1.000
_cell.angle_alpha   90.00
_cell.angle_beta   90.00
_cell.angle_gamma   90.00
#
_symmetry.space_group_name_H-M   'P 1'
#
loop_
_entity.id
_entity.type
_entity.pdbx_description
1 polymer ?
#
loop_
_entity_poly.entity_id
_entity_poly.type
_entity_poly.pdbx_seq_one_letter_code
_entity_poly.pdbx_strand_id
1 'polypeptide(L)'
;MAILKHIASKNANYGSAIDYLKYQHDEFHLVPVLDESGNMLLREEFYLDGLNCNPETFDLECELLNQQHHKNNTYDEIKSHHYIISHDPRDNADHNLTGERAQAIGLEYAKANFPGHQALVCTHTDGNNGTGNIHTHIIINSLRKFDIEPQTYTERPIDCKAGYKHHLTKDYLRHLQKSLMDICQREGLHQVDLLSPAADKITPQEYHAQQRGQLNLDIQTWNFWAMASPPCTLPLKQTKKKSAMPFLTLRNVPHLLRNFNGY
;
A
#
# COMPACT_ATOMS: atom_id res chain seq x y z
N MET A 1 7.45 10.38 5.38
CA MET A 1 8.45 9.46 5.98
C MET A 1 8.32 8.12 5.31
N ALA A 2 9.40 7.59 4.73
CA ALA A 2 9.35 6.27 4.10
C ALA A 2 9.20 5.18 5.17
N ILE A 3 8.21 4.29 5.01
CA ILE A 3 7.95 3.17 5.89
C ILE A 3 7.82 1.88 5.09
N LEU A 4 8.17 0.76 5.71
CA LEU A 4 8.00 -0.58 5.15
C LEU A 4 6.96 -1.34 5.96
N LYS A 5 5.89 -1.79 5.28
CA LYS A 5 4.86 -2.67 5.85
C LYS A 5 4.95 -4.04 5.19
N HIS A 6 4.71 -5.11 5.95
CA HIS A 6 4.66 -6.47 5.45
C HIS A 6 3.34 -7.16 5.84
N ILE A 7 2.76 -7.89 4.89
CA ILE A 7 1.55 -8.68 5.06
C ILE A 7 1.80 -10.07 4.44
N ALA A 8 1.58 -11.13 5.21
CA ALA A 8 1.59 -12.50 4.69
C ALA A 8 0.16 -12.89 4.30
N SER A 9 -0.02 -13.45 3.10
CA SER A 9 -1.33 -13.84 2.57
C SER A 9 -1.44 -15.35 2.37
N LYS A 10 -2.56 -15.90 2.82
CA LYS A 10 -2.97 -17.29 2.58
C LYS A 10 -3.92 -17.41 1.36
N ASN A 11 -4.26 -16.29 0.72
CA ASN A 11 -5.14 -16.30 -0.45
C ASN A 11 -4.49 -17.08 -1.60
N ALA A 12 -5.20 -18.06 -2.11
CA ALA A 12 -4.76 -18.90 -3.24
C ALA A 12 -4.96 -18.21 -4.59
N ASN A 13 -5.84 -17.22 -4.66
CA ASN A 13 -6.10 -16.47 -5.88
C ASN A 13 -5.07 -15.34 -6.05
N TYR A 14 -4.01 -15.60 -6.80
CA TYR A 14 -3.02 -14.60 -7.16
C TYR A 14 -3.57 -13.53 -8.10
N GLY A 15 -4.61 -13.84 -8.89
CA GLY A 15 -5.31 -12.87 -9.74
C GLY A 15 -5.93 -11.73 -8.95
N SER A 16 -6.44 -12.01 -7.74
CA SER A 16 -6.95 -10.95 -6.86
C SER A 16 -5.89 -9.92 -6.45
N ALA A 17 -4.61 -10.31 -6.45
CA ALA A 17 -3.52 -9.37 -6.21
C ALA A 17 -3.32 -8.44 -7.41
N ILE A 18 -3.42 -8.97 -8.64
CA ILE A 18 -3.36 -8.17 -9.89
C ILE A 18 -4.53 -7.18 -9.92
N ASP A 19 -5.74 -7.65 -9.62
CA ASP A 19 -6.93 -6.80 -9.57
C ASP A 19 -6.79 -5.68 -8.55
N TYR A 20 -6.30 -6.00 -7.34
CA TYR A 20 -6.04 -5.00 -6.31
C TYR A 20 -5.04 -3.92 -6.75
N LEU A 21 -4.04 -4.29 -7.54
CA LEU A 21 -3.03 -3.35 -8.05
C LEU A 21 -3.56 -2.49 -9.20
N LYS A 22 -4.40 -3.03 -10.09
CA LYS A 22 -4.86 -2.33 -11.29
C LYS A 22 -6.13 -1.50 -11.07
N TYR A 23 -7.05 -1.99 -10.23
CA TYR A 23 -8.37 -1.38 -10.06
C TYR A 23 -8.49 -0.59 -8.76
N GLN A 24 -9.40 0.37 -8.74
CA GLN A 24 -9.71 1.15 -7.55
C GLN A 24 -10.47 0.29 -6.53
N HIS A 25 -10.13 0.45 -5.26
CA HIS A 25 -10.77 -0.24 -4.15
C HIS A 25 -11.21 0.77 -3.10
N ASP A 26 -12.38 0.52 -2.49
CA ASP A 26 -12.79 1.24 -1.29
C ASP A 26 -11.83 0.91 -0.15
N GLU A 27 -11.30 1.96 0.50
CA GLU A 27 -10.26 1.83 1.52
C GLU A 27 -10.72 1.16 2.80
N PHE A 28 -11.99 1.32 3.12
CA PHE A 28 -12.54 0.84 4.39
C PHE A 28 -13.02 -0.61 4.28
N HIS A 29 -13.54 -0.99 3.13
CA HIS A 29 -14.15 -2.30 2.91
C HIS A 29 -13.32 -3.21 2.03
N LEU A 30 -12.26 -2.68 1.39
CA LEU A 30 -11.39 -3.41 0.43
C LEU A 30 -12.17 -4.09 -0.71
N VAL A 31 -13.30 -3.50 -1.10
CA VAL A 31 -14.10 -3.95 -2.23
C VAL A 31 -13.78 -3.11 -3.47
N PRO A 32 -13.82 -3.71 -4.68
CA PRO A 32 -13.61 -2.96 -5.91
C PRO A 32 -14.64 -1.84 -6.08
N VAL A 33 -14.20 -0.68 -6.57
CA VAL A 33 -15.09 0.39 -7.03
C VAL A 33 -15.61 0.01 -8.41
N LEU A 34 -16.92 0.07 -8.61
CA LEU A 34 -17.55 -0.27 -9.89
C LEU A 34 -18.02 0.99 -10.62
N ASP A 35 -17.96 0.96 -11.94
CA ASP A 35 -18.54 1.96 -12.81
C ASP A 35 -20.08 1.80 -12.89
N GLU A 36 -20.75 2.67 -13.65
CA GLU A 36 -22.22 2.62 -13.85
C GLU A 36 -22.70 1.33 -14.54
N SER A 37 -21.82 0.63 -15.23
CA SER A 37 -22.09 -0.63 -15.93
C SER A 37 -21.78 -1.86 -15.07
N GLY A 38 -21.26 -1.68 -13.85
CA GLY A 38 -20.91 -2.76 -12.94
C GLY A 38 -19.50 -3.36 -13.17
N ASN A 39 -18.66 -2.73 -13.98
CA ASN A 39 -17.29 -3.16 -14.18
C ASN A 39 -16.36 -2.51 -13.15
N MET A 40 -15.26 -3.19 -12.79
CA MET A 40 -14.23 -2.62 -11.91
C MET A 40 -13.60 -1.39 -12.55
N LEU A 41 -13.49 -0.31 -11.79
CA LEU A 41 -12.93 0.95 -12.24
C LEU A 41 -11.40 0.89 -12.21
N LEU A 42 -10.77 1.04 -13.38
CA LEU A 42 -9.31 1.08 -13.50
C LEU A 42 -8.76 2.31 -12.78
N ARG A 43 -7.57 2.20 -12.15
CA ARG A 43 -6.87 3.36 -11.59
C ARG A 43 -6.43 4.30 -12.70
N GLU A 44 -6.48 5.60 -12.43
CA GLU A 44 -6.08 6.62 -13.41
C GLU A 44 -4.56 6.59 -13.67
N GLU A 45 -3.77 6.36 -12.62
CA GLU A 45 -2.32 6.30 -12.70
C GLU A 45 -1.77 5.18 -11.82
N PHE A 46 -1.08 4.23 -12.44
CA PHE A 46 -0.30 3.20 -11.77
C PHE A 46 0.84 2.74 -12.67
N TYR A 47 1.91 2.26 -12.06
CA TYR A 47 3.09 1.71 -12.74
C TYR A 47 3.24 0.26 -12.28
N LEU A 48 3.25 -0.70 -13.22
CA LEU A 48 3.28 -2.13 -12.91
C LEU A 48 4.37 -2.83 -13.70
N ASP A 49 5.28 -3.51 -12.99
CA ASP A 49 6.34 -4.33 -13.56
C ASP A 49 6.42 -5.70 -12.88
N GLY A 50 7.00 -6.66 -13.61
CA GLY A 50 7.30 -8.00 -13.09
C GLY A 50 8.79 -8.20 -12.83
N LEU A 51 9.11 -8.82 -11.70
CA LEU A 51 10.44 -9.38 -11.43
C LEU A 51 10.36 -10.90 -11.58
N ASN A 52 11.17 -11.48 -12.49
CA ASN A 52 11.21 -12.93 -12.78
C ASN A 52 9.87 -13.52 -13.25
N CYS A 53 8.94 -12.71 -13.70
CA CYS A 53 7.62 -13.09 -14.22
C CYS A 53 7.10 -12.03 -15.18
N ASN A 54 6.10 -12.40 -15.97
CA ASN A 54 5.30 -11.43 -16.70
C ASN A 54 4.16 -10.94 -15.76
N PRO A 55 3.97 -9.63 -15.56
CA PRO A 55 2.93 -9.12 -14.68
C PRO A 55 1.51 -9.52 -15.08
N GLU A 56 1.24 -9.75 -16.37
CA GLU A 56 -0.09 -10.15 -16.84
C GLU A 56 -0.41 -11.63 -16.61
N THR A 57 0.60 -12.47 -16.38
CA THR A 57 0.46 -13.91 -16.16
C THR A 57 1.06 -14.36 -14.82
N PHE A 58 1.27 -13.43 -13.91
CA PHE A 58 1.87 -13.69 -12.60
C PHE A 58 1.12 -14.78 -11.82
N ASP A 59 -0.19 -14.76 -11.85
CA ASP A 59 -1.06 -15.75 -11.20
C ASP A 59 -0.80 -17.16 -11.73
N LEU A 60 -0.84 -17.34 -13.05
CA LEU A 60 -0.59 -18.63 -13.71
C LEU A 60 0.84 -19.10 -13.45
N GLU A 61 1.82 -18.21 -13.54
CA GLU A 61 3.22 -18.56 -13.29
C GLU A 61 3.46 -18.98 -11.83
N CYS A 62 2.81 -18.33 -10.85
CA CYS A 62 2.88 -18.71 -9.44
C CYS A 62 2.23 -20.08 -9.21
N GLU A 63 1.07 -20.33 -9.80
CA GLU A 63 0.38 -21.62 -9.71
C GLU A 63 1.22 -22.75 -10.30
N LEU A 64 1.81 -22.55 -11.49
CA LEU A 64 2.69 -23.52 -12.13
C LEU A 64 3.90 -23.85 -11.25
N LEU A 65 4.55 -22.84 -10.67
CA LEU A 65 5.67 -23.06 -9.76
C LEU A 65 5.25 -23.83 -8.51
N ASN A 66 4.09 -23.49 -7.93
CA ASN A 66 3.54 -24.19 -6.77
C ASN A 66 3.27 -25.67 -7.09
N GLN A 67 2.68 -25.96 -8.25
CA GLN A 67 2.41 -27.33 -8.72
C GLN A 67 3.72 -28.10 -8.95
N GLN A 68 4.71 -27.48 -9.60
CA GLN A 68 6.02 -28.11 -9.86
C GLN A 68 6.71 -28.57 -8.57
N HIS A 69 6.58 -27.79 -7.49
CA HIS A 69 7.23 -28.09 -6.21
C HIS A 69 6.28 -28.75 -5.20
N HIS A 70 5.04 -29.07 -5.57
CA HIS A 70 4.02 -29.64 -4.67
C HIS A 70 3.85 -28.84 -3.37
N LYS A 71 3.85 -27.51 -3.46
CA LYS A 71 3.71 -26.57 -2.33
C LYS A 71 2.46 -25.69 -2.48
N ASN A 72 2.09 -25.01 -1.41
CA ASN A 72 0.96 -24.09 -1.37
C ASN A 72 -0.40 -24.78 -1.65
N ASN A 73 -0.50 -26.07 -1.38
CA ASN A 73 -1.69 -26.88 -1.68
C ASN A 73 -2.75 -26.79 -0.57
N THR A 74 -2.37 -26.40 0.65
CA THR A 74 -3.29 -26.34 1.79
C THR A 74 -3.74 -24.91 2.08
N TYR A 75 -4.93 -24.78 2.69
CA TYR A 75 -5.48 -23.47 3.04
C TYR A 75 -4.61 -22.68 4.00
N ASP A 76 -3.95 -23.36 4.95
CA ASP A 76 -3.20 -22.69 6.01
C ASP A 76 -1.82 -22.18 5.59
N GLU A 77 -1.35 -22.56 4.41
CA GLU A 77 -0.05 -22.13 3.92
C GLU A 77 -0.05 -20.68 3.46
N ILE A 78 1.00 -19.95 3.82
CA ILE A 78 1.27 -18.63 3.25
C ILE A 78 1.67 -18.81 1.78
N LYS A 79 0.94 -18.15 0.87
CA LYS A 79 1.10 -18.26 -0.58
C LYS A 79 1.82 -17.07 -1.19
N SER A 80 1.65 -15.90 -0.60
CA SER A 80 2.34 -14.70 -1.04
C SER A 80 2.72 -13.80 0.13
N HIS A 81 3.69 -12.93 -0.09
CA HIS A 81 4.05 -11.87 0.84
C HIS A 81 3.91 -10.53 0.12
N HIS A 82 3.25 -9.60 0.76
CA HIS A 82 3.02 -8.27 0.25
C HIS A 82 3.80 -7.26 1.09
N TYR A 83 4.75 -6.61 0.48
CA TYR A 83 5.52 -5.51 1.05
C TYR A 83 5.00 -4.20 0.48
N ILE A 84 4.88 -3.18 1.31
CA ILE A 84 4.42 -1.86 0.90
C ILE A 84 5.44 -0.84 1.37
N ILE A 85 6.02 -0.13 0.43
CA ILE A 85 6.88 1.03 0.67
C ILE A 85 5.98 2.26 0.54
N SER A 86 5.76 2.98 1.63
CA SER A 86 4.99 4.22 1.61
C SER A 86 5.95 5.39 1.80
N HIS A 87 6.00 6.31 0.83
CA HIS A 87 6.87 7.48 0.87
C HIS A 87 6.26 8.63 1.67
N ASP A 88 7.06 9.61 2.07
CA ASP A 88 6.55 10.83 2.71
C ASP A 88 5.80 11.66 1.67
N PRO A 89 4.58 12.13 1.96
CA PRO A 89 3.86 13.03 1.04
C PRO A 89 4.65 14.30 0.66
N ARG A 90 5.58 14.74 1.53
CA ARG A 90 6.44 15.89 1.25
C ARG A 90 7.47 15.62 0.16
N ASP A 91 7.86 14.34 -0.07
CA ASP A 91 8.86 14.00 -1.07
C ASP A 91 8.43 14.38 -2.49
N ASN A 92 7.12 14.47 -2.73
CA ASN A 92 6.59 14.93 -4.00
C ASN A 92 6.98 16.42 -4.26
N ALA A 93 6.81 17.28 -3.26
CA ALA A 93 7.12 18.71 -3.38
C ALA A 93 8.62 19.01 -3.14
N ASP A 94 9.21 18.39 -2.10
CA ASP A 94 10.55 18.72 -1.62
C ASP A 94 11.66 18.06 -2.47
N HIS A 95 11.39 16.85 -2.98
CA HIS A 95 12.39 16.01 -3.66
C HIS A 95 11.97 15.56 -5.05
N ASN A 96 10.88 16.12 -5.59
CA ASN A 96 10.35 15.80 -6.91
C ASN A 96 10.17 14.27 -7.11
N LEU A 97 9.62 13.60 -6.11
CA LEU A 97 9.28 12.19 -6.20
C LEU A 97 8.02 12.04 -7.07
N THR A 98 8.19 11.43 -8.23
CA THR A 98 7.09 11.06 -9.14
C THR A 98 6.75 9.58 -8.99
N GLY A 99 5.58 9.17 -9.52
CA GLY A 99 5.19 7.75 -9.56
C GLY A 99 6.22 6.89 -10.31
N GLU A 100 6.74 7.39 -11.43
CA GLU A 100 7.78 6.71 -12.20
C GLU A 100 9.09 6.52 -11.43
N ARG A 101 9.54 7.58 -10.72
CA ARG A 101 10.75 7.50 -9.88
C ARG A 101 10.55 6.54 -8.71
N ALA A 102 9.39 6.56 -8.07
CA ALA A 102 9.05 5.61 -7.01
C ALA A 102 8.98 4.17 -7.51
N GLN A 103 8.46 3.95 -8.74
CA GLN A 103 8.47 2.64 -9.39
C GLN A 103 9.90 2.13 -9.62
N ALA A 104 10.80 2.98 -10.12
CA ALA A 104 12.21 2.63 -10.30
C ALA A 104 12.89 2.24 -8.98
N ILE A 105 12.63 2.99 -7.90
CA ILE A 105 13.09 2.68 -6.54
C ILE A 105 12.52 1.33 -6.06
N GLY A 106 11.23 1.11 -6.27
CA GLY A 106 10.58 -0.15 -5.89
C GLY A 106 11.14 -1.36 -6.62
N LEU A 107 11.41 -1.23 -7.92
CA LEU A 107 12.06 -2.26 -8.73
C LEU A 107 13.49 -2.54 -8.29
N GLU A 108 14.27 -1.50 -8.01
CA GLU A 108 15.62 -1.67 -7.46
C GLU A 108 15.58 -2.41 -6.12
N TYR A 109 14.70 -1.97 -5.23
CA TYR A 109 14.50 -2.60 -3.93
C TYR A 109 14.10 -4.08 -4.07
N ALA A 110 13.15 -4.39 -4.96
CA ALA A 110 12.70 -5.76 -5.19
C ALA A 110 13.82 -6.64 -5.76
N LYS A 111 14.61 -6.14 -6.72
CA LYS A 111 15.76 -6.84 -7.30
C LYS A 111 16.84 -7.13 -6.27
N ALA A 112 17.13 -6.18 -5.39
CA ALA A 112 18.14 -6.33 -4.35
C ALA A 112 17.71 -7.31 -3.25
N ASN A 113 16.43 -7.32 -2.87
CA ASN A 113 15.97 -8.02 -1.68
C ASN A 113 15.22 -9.33 -1.98
N PHE A 114 14.64 -9.50 -3.18
CA PHE A 114 13.88 -10.69 -3.56
C PHE A 114 14.33 -11.31 -4.91
N PRO A 115 15.63 -11.39 -5.21
CA PRO A 115 16.15 -11.72 -6.55
C PRO A 115 15.68 -13.08 -7.07
N GLY A 116 15.43 -14.04 -6.18
CA GLY A 116 15.01 -15.39 -6.56
C GLY A 116 13.50 -15.61 -6.61
N HIS A 117 12.68 -14.62 -6.27
CA HIS A 117 11.23 -14.73 -6.28
C HIS A 117 10.62 -14.16 -7.56
N GLN A 118 9.43 -14.66 -7.92
CA GLN A 118 8.52 -13.95 -8.81
C GLN A 118 7.88 -12.83 -7.99
N ALA A 119 7.86 -11.62 -8.54
CA ALA A 119 7.24 -10.48 -7.87
C ALA A 119 6.52 -9.56 -8.85
N LEU A 120 5.39 -8.99 -8.39
CA LEU A 120 4.79 -7.80 -8.96
C LEU A 120 5.29 -6.58 -8.20
N VAL A 121 5.71 -5.56 -8.91
CA VAL A 121 6.05 -4.26 -8.34
C VAL A 121 5.12 -3.24 -8.96
N CYS A 122 4.30 -2.59 -8.12
CA CYS A 122 3.31 -1.63 -8.59
C CYS A 122 3.32 -0.39 -7.72
N THR A 123 3.46 0.77 -8.35
CA THR A 123 3.39 2.06 -7.66
C THR A 123 2.06 2.74 -7.95
N HIS A 124 1.43 3.23 -6.89
CA HIS A 124 0.23 4.06 -6.92
C HIS A 124 0.57 5.47 -6.47
N THR A 125 -0.08 6.46 -7.08
CA THR A 125 0.04 7.88 -6.75
C THR A 125 -1.20 8.42 -6.04
N ASP A 126 -2.26 7.63 -5.96
CA ASP A 126 -3.57 7.94 -5.40
C ASP A 126 -3.74 7.54 -3.92
N GLY A 127 -2.64 7.54 -3.15
CA GLY A 127 -2.65 7.07 -1.75
C GLY A 127 -3.78 7.63 -0.91
N ASN A 128 -4.31 6.78 -0.11
CA ASN A 128 -5.59 6.72 0.60
C ASN A 128 -5.97 7.89 1.51
N ASN A 129 -5.17 8.82 1.79
CA ASN A 129 -5.53 9.88 2.76
C ASN A 129 -5.91 11.21 2.09
N GLY A 130 -6.25 11.19 0.80
CA GLY A 130 -6.49 12.42 0.04
C GLY A 130 -5.24 13.33 -0.01
N THR A 131 -4.09 12.82 0.44
CA THR A 131 -2.82 13.54 0.46
C THR A 131 -1.97 13.25 -0.78
N GLY A 132 -2.42 12.33 -1.67
CA GLY A 132 -1.64 11.92 -2.85
C GLY A 132 -0.35 11.19 -2.45
N ASN A 133 -0.38 10.38 -1.41
CA ASN A 133 0.80 9.66 -0.93
C ASN A 133 1.21 8.59 -1.93
N ILE A 134 2.43 8.71 -2.47
CA ILE A 134 3.01 7.71 -3.36
C ILE A 134 3.40 6.48 -2.55
N HIS A 135 2.96 5.30 -2.99
CA HIS A 135 3.32 4.05 -2.36
C HIS A 135 3.54 2.94 -3.38
N THR A 136 4.52 2.09 -3.10
CA THR A 136 4.89 0.98 -3.97
C THR A 136 4.57 -0.34 -3.30
N HIS A 137 3.78 -1.15 -3.97
CA HIS A 137 3.45 -2.52 -3.60
C HIS A 137 4.43 -3.48 -4.24
N ILE A 138 4.96 -4.41 -3.45
CA ILE A 138 5.81 -5.51 -3.93
C ILE A 138 5.17 -6.81 -3.45
N ILE A 139 4.57 -7.56 -4.36
CA ILE A 139 3.90 -8.82 -4.05
C ILE A 139 4.74 -9.97 -4.59
N ILE A 140 5.31 -10.78 -3.71
CA ILE A 140 6.14 -11.92 -4.08
C ILE A 140 5.38 -13.24 -3.91
N ASN A 141 5.61 -14.20 -4.81
CA ASN A 141 5.25 -15.59 -4.55
C ASN A 141 6.05 -16.08 -3.32
N SER A 142 5.41 -16.79 -2.41
CA SER A 142 6.09 -17.35 -1.24
C SER A 142 7.17 -18.34 -1.62
N LEU A 143 7.07 -19.02 -2.77
CA LEU A 143 8.10 -19.91 -3.27
C LEU A 143 9.15 -19.16 -4.07
N ARG A 144 10.40 -19.57 -3.90
CA ARG A 144 11.52 -19.10 -4.68
C ARG A 144 11.55 -19.81 -6.04
N LYS A 145 11.67 -19.03 -7.12
CA LYS A 145 11.77 -19.54 -8.50
C LYS A 145 13.18 -19.95 -8.87
N PHE A 146 14.18 -19.19 -8.39
CA PHE A 146 15.59 -19.41 -8.72
C PHE A 146 16.44 -19.56 -7.46
N ASP A 147 17.51 -20.35 -7.55
CA ASP A 147 18.54 -20.40 -6.52
C ASP A 147 19.21 -19.04 -6.37
N ILE A 148 19.55 -18.70 -5.15
CA ILE A 148 20.37 -17.52 -4.84
C ILE A 148 21.51 -17.93 -3.90
N GLU A 149 22.57 -17.14 -3.86
CA GLU A 149 23.63 -17.31 -2.87
C GLU A 149 23.14 -16.92 -1.46
N PRO A 150 23.48 -17.70 -0.43
CA PRO A 150 23.18 -17.36 0.95
C PRO A 150 23.73 -15.98 1.33
N GLN A 151 22.91 -15.18 1.97
CA GLN A 151 23.24 -13.84 2.45
C GLN A 151 23.51 -13.88 3.96
N THR A 152 24.09 -12.81 4.51
CA THR A 152 24.42 -12.72 5.95
C THR A 152 23.21 -12.86 6.88
N TYR A 153 22.02 -12.53 6.39
CA TYR A 153 20.75 -12.67 7.11
C TYR A 153 20.05 -14.02 6.89
N THR A 154 20.64 -14.92 6.10
CA THR A 154 20.08 -16.24 5.82
C THR A 154 20.33 -17.18 6.98
N GLU A 155 19.29 -17.54 7.72
CA GLU A 155 19.42 -18.50 8.83
C GLU A 155 19.66 -19.93 8.33
N ARG A 156 18.94 -20.34 7.27
CA ARG A 156 19.01 -21.70 6.73
C ARG A 156 19.41 -21.63 5.26
N PRO A 157 20.58 -22.16 4.87
CA PRO A 157 21.03 -22.13 3.46
C PRO A 157 20.02 -22.74 2.48
N ILE A 158 19.21 -23.71 2.93
CA ILE A 158 18.19 -24.35 2.10
C ILE A 158 17.10 -23.35 1.64
N ASP A 159 16.83 -22.29 2.40
CA ASP A 159 15.85 -21.27 2.04
C ASP A 159 16.28 -20.44 0.81
N CYS A 160 17.56 -20.56 0.39
CA CYS A 160 18.09 -19.94 -0.83
C CYS A 160 17.83 -20.76 -2.10
N LYS A 161 17.30 -21.97 -1.97
CA LYS A 161 17.05 -22.87 -3.11
C LYS A 161 15.66 -22.65 -3.72
N ALA A 162 15.55 -22.91 -5.03
CA ALA A 162 14.28 -22.93 -5.73
C ALA A 162 13.30 -23.93 -5.08
N GLY A 163 12.01 -23.58 -5.06
CA GLY A 163 10.97 -24.39 -4.42
C GLY A 163 10.87 -24.25 -2.90
N TYR A 164 11.78 -23.50 -2.25
CA TYR A 164 11.67 -23.23 -0.83
C TYR A 164 10.94 -21.92 -0.57
N LYS A 165 10.22 -21.86 0.56
CA LYS A 165 9.40 -20.72 0.94
C LYS A 165 10.24 -19.57 1.45
N HIS A 166 9.77 -18.38 1.18
CA HIS A 166 10.26 -17.16 1.78
C HIS A 166 10.14 -17.24 3.31
N HIS A 167 11.27 -17.13 4.00
CA HIS A 167 11.35 -17.20 5.44
C HIS A 167 11.78 -15.83 5.98
N LEU A 168 10.83 -15.04 6.46
CA LEU A 168 11.09 -13.72 7.01
C LEU A 168 11.51 -13.84 8.48
N THR A 169 12.81 -13.83 8.76
CA THR A 169 13.38 -13.78 10.09
C THR A 169 13.48 -12.33 10.60
N LYS A 170 13.82 -12.15 11.88
CA LYS A 170 14.07 -10.81 12.43
C LYS A 170 15.26 -10.13 11.75
N ASP A 171 16.32 -10.87 11.48
CA ASP A 171 17.53 -10.33 10.84
C ASP A 171 17.27 -9.98 9.38
N TYR A 172 16.48 -10.79 8.67
CA TYR A 172 16.05 -10.45 7.32
C TYR A 172 15.17 -9.21 7.30
N LEU A 173 14.21 -9.07 8.23
CA LEU A 173 13.39 -7.86 8.34
C LEU A 173 14.25 -6.62 8.60
N ARG A 174 15.25 -6.71 9.50
CA ARG A 174 16.19 -5.61 9.74
C ARG A 174 17.00 -5.26 8.49
N HIS A 175 17.42 -6.26 7.71
CA HIS A 175 18.10 -6.05 6.44
C HIS A 175 17.18 -5.31 5.45
N LEU A 176 15.93 -5.74 5.31
CA LEU A 176 14.93 -5.09 4.45
C LEU A 176 14.71 -3.62 4.83
N GLN A 177 14.57 -3.34 6.13
CA GLN A 177 14.43 -1.99 6.66
C GLN A 177 15.67 -1.13 6.37
N LYS A 178 16.88 -1.68 6.62
CA LYS A 178 18.12 -0.99 6.33
C LYS A 178 18.29 -0.72 4.85
N SER A 179 18.01 -1.70 3.98
CA SER A 179 18.07 -1.55 2.54
C SER A 179 17.18 -0.40 2.04
N LEU A 180 15.96 -0.27 2.58
CA LEU A 180 15.08 0.85 2.26
C LEU A 180 15.64 2.19 2.72
N MET A 181 16.18 2.24 3.96
CA MET A 181 16.79 3.47 4.48
C MET A 181 17.99 3.90 3.64
N ASP A 182 18.85 2.97 3.24
CA ASP A 182 20.03 3.24 2.41
C ASP A 182 19.62 3.80 1.04
N ILE A 183 18.57 3.25 0.42
CA ILE A 183 18.02 3.76 -0.85
C ILE A 183 17.43 5.17 -0.64
N CYS A 184 16.58 5.38 0.36
CA CYS A 184 15.99 6.69 0.64
C CYS A 184 17.06 7.75 0.91
N GLN A 185 18.11 7.40 1.64
CA GLN A 185 19.24 8.30 1.89
C GLN A 185 19.97 8.69 0.60
N ARG A 186 20.25 7.70 -0.25
CA ARG A 186 20.90 7.93 -1.54
C ARG A 186 20.05 8.82 -2.46
N GLU A 187 18.74 8.60 -2.47
CA GLU A 187 17.78 9.36 -3.28
C GLU A 187 17.41 10.73 -2.67
N GLY A 188 17.89 11.04 -1.46
CA GLY A 188 17.59 12.28 -0.76
C GLY A 188 16.16 12.37 -0.23
N LEU A 189 15.45 11.24 -0.06
CA LEU A 189 14.07 11.20 0.38
C LEU A 189 13.96 11.26 1.91
N HIS A 190 12.84 11.79 2.40
CA HIS A 190 12.53 11.79 3.81
C HIS A 190 12.36 10.37 4.35
N GLN A 191 13.07 10.04 5.40
CA GLN A 191 13.00 8.74 6.03
C GLN A 191 12.92 8.83 7.55
N VAL A 192 12.51 7.74 8.18
CA VAL A 192 12.59 7.52 9.63
C VAL A 192 13.58 6.40 9.91
N ASP A 193 14.10 6.36 11.13
CA ASP A 193 14.85 5.22 11.61
C ASP A 193 13.91 4.03 11.85
N LEU A 194 13.91 3.08 10.90
CA LEU A 194 13.10 1.87 10.97
C LEU A 194 13.73 0.79 11.88
N LEU A 195 15.00 0.98 12.29
CA LEU A 195 15.74 0.01 13.09
C LEU A 195 15.59 0.26 14.58
N SER A 196 15.32 1.50 14.98
CA SER A 196 15.01 1.84 16.36
C SER A 196 13.57 1.44 16.72
N PRO A 197 13.34 0.92 17.93
CA PRO A 197 11.98 0.64 18.37
C PRO A 197 11.18 1.94 18.46
N ALA A 198 9.93 1.92 17.96
CA ALA A 198 9.02 3.04 18.14
C ALA A 198 8.81 3.32 19.63
N ALA A 199 8.83 4.59 20.02
CA ALA A 199 8.56 5.01 21.41
C ALA A 199 7.14 4.59 21.83
N ASP A 200 6.17 4.76 20.91
CA ASP A 200 4.79 4.34 21.09
C ASP A 200 4.42 3.30 20.04
N LYS A 201 3.94 2.14 20.49
CA LYS A 201 3.48 1.06 19.61
C LYS A 201 1.97 1.01 19.65
N ILE A 202 1.35 1.35 18.52
CA ILE A 202 -0.08 1.10 18.30
C ILE A 202 -0.23 -0.08 17.35
N THR A 203 -1.14 -0.98 17.70
CA THR A 203 -1.49 -2.08 16.79
C THR A 203 -2.33 -1.56 15.61
N PRO A 204 -2.34 -2.24 14.45
CA PRO A 204 -3.25 -1.88 13.36
C PRO A 204 -4.71 -1.79 13.79
N GLN A 205 -5.14 -2.64 14.72
CA GLN A 205 -6.51 -2.61 15.26
C GLN A 205 -6.79 -1.34 16.07
N GLU A 206 -5.85 -0.93 16.92
CA GLU A 206 -5.94 0.32 17.68
C GLU A 206 -5.94 1.53 16.76
N TYR A 207 -5.06 1.54 15.74
CA TYR A 207 -5.02 2.59 14.73
C TYR A 207 -6.37 2.73 14.01
N HIS A 208 -6.92 1.63 13.49
CA HIS A 208 -8.22 1.64 12.83
C HIS A 208 -9.36 1.99 13.77
N ALA A 209 -9.29 1.60 15.06
CA ALA A 209 -10.27 1.98 16.07
C ALA A 209 -10.22 3.49 16.35
N GLN A 210 -9.02 4.08 16.44
CA GLN A 210 -8.84 5.53 16.60
C GLN A 210 -9.38 6.30 15.38
N GLN A 211 -9.09 5.84 14.16
CA GLN A 211 -9.61 6.46 12.94
C GLN A 211 -11.14 6.43 12.89
N ARG A 212 -11.77 5.28 13.20
CA ARG A 212 -13.24 5.19 13.28
C ARG A 212 -13.81 6.07 14.37
N GLY A 213 -13.15 6.15 15.51
CA GLY A 213 -13.56 7.03 16.62
C GLY A 213 -13.51 8.50 16.22
N GLN A 214 -12.43 8.93 15.55
CA GLN A 214 -12.29 10.30 15.05
C GLN A 214 -13.37 10.63 14.02
N LEU A 215 -13.60 9.75 13.04
CA LEU A 215 -14.65 9.93 12.04
C LEU A 215 -16.03 10.10 12.68
N ASN A 216 -16.36 9.30 13.68
CA ASN A 216 -17.63 9.42 14.40
C ASN A 216 -17.75 10.76 15.14
N LEU A 217 -16.67 11.24 15.76
CA LEU A 217 -16.62 12.54 16.41
C LEU A 217 -16.80 13.68 15.39
N ASP A 218 -16.17 13.58 14.25
CA ASP A 218 -16.26 14.57 13.16
C ASP A 218 -17.70 14.64 12.62
N ILE A 219 -18.34 13.49 12.41
CA ILE A 219 -19.76 13.41 12.01
C ILE A 219 -20.68 14.02 13.06
N GLN A 220 -20.48 13.70 14.34
CA GLN A 220 -21.29 14.26 15.44
C GLN A 220 -21.11 15.77 15.53
N THR A 221 -19.89 16.26 15.40
CA THR A 221 -19.55 17.69 15.43
C THR A 221 -20.19 18.40 14.24
N TRP A 222 -20.12 17.81 13.05
CA TRP A 222 -20.74 18.37 11.85
C TRP A 222 -22.28 18.46 11.98
N ASN A 223 -22.92 17.38 12.45
CA ASN A 223 -24.36 17.35 12.69
C ASN A 223 -24.79 18.40 13.71
N PHE A 224 -24.00 18.58 14.79
CA PHE A 224 -24.25 19.63 15.78
C PHE A 224 -24.22 21.02 15.15
N TRP A 225 -23.21 21.33 14.34
CA TRP A 225 -23.12 22.63 13.67
C TRP A 225 -24.17 22.81 12.59
N ALA A 226 -24.52 21.76 11.85
CA ALA A 226 -25.60 21.81 10.84
C ALA A 226 -26.98 22.08 11.49
N MET A 227 -27.22 21.56 12.69
CA MET A 227 -28.46 21.83 13.46
C MET A 227 -28.44 23.19 14.17
N ALA A 228 -27.26 23.69 14.55
CA ALA A 228 -27.11 24.96 15.25
C ALA A 228 -27.13 26.17 14.33
N SER A 229 -27.02 25.99 13.00
CA SER A 229 -27.09 27.07 12.03
C SER A 229 -28.54 27.27 11.58
N PRO A 230 -29.19 28.41 11.88
CA PRO A 230 -30.51 28.69 11.33
C PRO A 230 -30.42 28.78 9.80
N PRO A 231 -31.50 28.45 9.05
CA PRO A 231 -31.49 28.52 7.60
C PRO A 231 -31.21 29.96 7.16
N CYS A 232 -30.01 30.19 6.62
CA CYS A 232 -29.61 31.50 6.15
C CYS A 232 -30.34 31.82 4.82
N THR A 233 -31.45 32.46 4.89
CA THR A 233 -32.12 33.12 3.77
C THR A 233 -31.50 34.50 3.60
N LEU A 234 -30.35 34.61 2.95
CA LEU A 234 -29.80 35.87 2.49
C LEU A 234 -29.30 35.77 1.06
N PRO A 235 -29.62 36.72 0.19
CA PRO A 235 -29.16 36.71 -1.18
C PRO A 235 -27.67 36.98 -1.26
N LEU A 236 -26.98 36.22 -2.11
CA LEU A 236 -25.56 36.34 -2.45
C LEU A 236 -25.21 37.80 -2.85
N LYS A 237 -24.59 38.53 -1.92
CA LYS A 237 -23.76 39.70 -2.27
C LYS A 237 -22.29 39.27 -2.07
N GLN A 238 -21.58 39.19 -3.19
CA GLN A 238 -20.15 39.00 -3.21
C GLN A 238 -19.44 40.12 -2.47
N THR A 239 -18.76 39.81 -1.36
CA THR A 239 -17.70 40.67 -0.84
C THR A 239 -16.54 39.78 -0.41
N LYS A 240 -15.42 39.96 -1.10
CA LYS A 240 -14.11 39.40 -0.72
C LYS A 240 -13.72 39.95 0.66
N LYS A 241 -13.66 39.06 1.68
CA LYS A 241 -12.80 39.27 2.84
C LYS A 241 -12.22 37.94 3.29
N LYS A 242 -10.89 37.86 3.22
CA LYS A 242 -10.10 36.79 3.82
C LYS A 242 -10.27 36.84 5.33
N SER A 243 -10.84 35.81 5.94
CA SER A 243 -10.65 35.49 7.35
C SER A 243 -10.22 34.04 7.45
N ALA A 244 -9.08 33.82 8.09
CA ALA A 244 -8.53 32.52 8.32
C ALA A 244 -9.46 31.73 9.27
N MET A 245 -10.12 30.70 8.74
CA MET A 245 -10.70 29.64 9.55
C MET A 245 -9.68 28.50 9.67
N PRO A 246 -9.64 27.77 10.79
CA PRO A 246 -8.78 26.61 10.89
C PRO A 246 -9.21 25.58 9.85
N PHE A 247 -8.25 25.12 9.08
CA PHE A 247 -8.43 24.12 8.02
C PHE A 247 -8.92 22.78 8.62
N LEU A 248 -10.22 22.61 8.71
CA LEU A 248 -10.83 21.29 8.60
C LEU A 248 -10.82 20.99 7.10
N THR A 249 -10.04 20.01 6.72
CA THR A 249 -9.86 19.63 5.32
C THR A 249 -11.19 19.14 4.75
N LEU A 250 -11.89 20.02 4.05
CA LEU A 250 -13.14 19.79 3.33
C LEU A 250 -13.03 18.74 2.20
N ARG A 251 -11.92 18.02 2.09
CA ARG A 251 -11.70 17.03 1.02
C ARG A 251 -12.44 15.72 1.19
N ASN A 252 -12.92 15.38 2.40
CA ASN A 252 -13.65 14.12 2.65
C ASN A 252 -15.19 14.25 2.62
N VAL A 253 -15.72 15.44 2.47
CA VAL A 253 -17.17 15.68 2.49
C VAL A 253 -17.91 15.15 1.23
N PRO A 254 -17.37 15.20 0.02
CA PRO A 254 -18.07 14.68 -1.15
C PRO A 254 -18.35 13.18 -1.11
N HIS A 255 -17.46 12.39 -0.51
CA HIS A 255 -17.64 10.93 -0.39
C HIS A 255 -18.74 10.54 0.61
N LEU A 256 -18.86 11.27 1.72
CA LEU A 256 -19.93 11.04 2.70
C LEU A 256 -21.31 11.33 2.16
N LEU A 257 -21.44 12.36 1.31
CA LEU A 257 -22.74 12.75 0.71
C LEU A 257 -23.20 11.76 -0.37
N ARG A 258 -22.31 11.09 -1.08
CA ARG A 258 -22.68 10.07 -2.08
C ARG A 258 -23.29 8.81 -1.47
N ASN A 259 -22.90 8.45 -0.26
CA ASN A 259 -23.43 7.27 0.42
C ASN A 259 -24.78 7.50 1.13
N PHE A 260 -25.23 8.75 1.26
CA PHE A 260 -26.53 9.06 1.89
C PHE A 260 -27.70 9.26 0.90
N ASN A 261 -27.45 9.36 -0.41
CA ASN A 261 -28.51 9.52 -1.42
C ASN A 261 -28.92 8.20 -2.10
N GLY A 262 -28.56 7.07 -1.56
CA GLY A 262 -28.88 5.75 -2.10
C GLY A 262 -29.83 4.94 -1.21
N TYR A 263 -30.91 5.55 -0.68
CA TYR A 263 -32.14 4.89 -0.20
C TYR A 263 -33.35 5.78 -0.46
#